data_83a24c934d3dad23ccfdacd1bb63cbf0
#
_entry.id   83a24c934d3dad23ccfdacd1bb63cbf0
#
_cell.length_a   1.000
_cell.length_b   1.000
_cell.length_c   1.000
_cell.angle_alpha   90.00
_cell.angle_beta   90.00
_cell.angle_gamma   90.00
#
_symmetry.space_group_name_H-M   'P 1'
#
loop_
_entity.id
_entity.type
_entity.pdbx_description
1 polymer ?
#
loop_
_entity_poly.entity_id
_entity_poly.type
_entity_poly.pdbx_seq_one_letter_code
_entity_poly.pdbx_strand_id
1 'polypeptide(L)'
;MGDFDIVRKIMELEGEINFWRIKMRPGGPPIFGNWKKTPIFGLPGNPVSSHLVFLMIVCPWFRASFQTDEESRPSLGRRVHVKMMDNVKGAPGKHCLRRIKITNSEKGLIATTHTHQGSGNIHSMVAHNGVTLLPPNSDANIGEIIEAFWLD
;
A
#
# COMPACT_ATOMS: atom_id res chain seq x y z
N MET A 1 5.98 -16.59 10.77
CA MET A 1 6.95 -15.49 10.69
C MET A 1 8.26 -16.14 11.03
N GLY A 2 9.08 -16.34 10.00
CA GLY A 2 10.22 -17.23 10.12
C GLY A 2 11.37 -16.62 10.91
N ASP A 3 12.18 -17.49 11.49
CA ASP A 3 13.46 -17.16 12.13
C ASP A 3 14.48 -16.50 11.19
N PHE A 4 14.04 -16.17 9.97
CA PHE A 4 14.83 -15.65 8.84
C PHE A 4 14.66 -14.15 8.57
N ASP A 5 14.11 -13.37 9.50
CA ASP A 5 14.09 -11.91 9.35
C ASP A 5 15.48 -11.34 9.69
N ILE A 6 16.42 -11.64 8.79
CA ILE A 6 17.84 -11.24 8.93
C ILE A 6 17.98 -9.72 8.98
N VAL A 7 17.21 -9.00 8.14
CA VAL A 7 17.26 -7.53 8.11
C VAL A 7 16.88 -6.94 9.46
N ARG A 8 15.83 -7.45 10.08
CA ARG A 8 15.43 -7.01 11.41
C ARG A 8 16.53 -7.26 12.45
N LYS A 9 17.11 -8.46 12.46
CA LYS A 9 18.18 -8.82 13.41
C LYS A 9 19.40 -7.91 13.27
N ILE A 10 19.81 -7.61 12.03
CA ILE A 10 20.91 -6.67 11.78
C ILE A 10 20.56 -5.28 12.28
N MET A 11 19.35 -4.79 11.99
CA MET A 11 18.92 -3.47 12.45
C MET A 11 18.78 -3.38 13.97
N GLU A 12 18.41 -4.46 14.66
CA GLU A 12 18.37 -4.52 16.13
C GLU A 12 19.77 -4.50 16.76
N LEU A 13 20.77 -5.06 16.06
CA LEU A 13 22.15 -5.16 16.58
C LEU A 13 23.01 -3.95 16.21
N GLU A 14 22.88 -3.40 15.03
CA GLU A 14 23.81 -2.42 14.45
C GLU A 14 23.16 -1.12 14.03
N GLY A 15 21.85 -1.03 14.07
CA GLY A 15 21.06 0.11 13.64
C GLY A 15 20.11 0.64 14.69
N GLU A 16 19.22 1.51 14.29
CA GLU A 16 18.14 2.04 15.10
C GLU A 16 16.82 1.79 14.35
N ILE A 17 15.85 1.11 14.99
CA ILE A 17 14.53 0.86 14.41
C ILE A 17 13.56 1.93 14.91
N ASN A 18 13.06 2.77 14.02
CA ASN A 18 12.04 3.76 14.32
C ASN A 18 10.65 3.12 14.39
N PHE A 19 10.33 2.24 13.44
CA PHE A 19 9.15 1.39 13.55
C PHE A 19 9.35 0.03 12.85
N TRP A 20 8.61 -0.95 13.35
CA TRP A 20 8.48 -2.27 12.77
C TRP A 20 7.03 -2.71 12.86
N ARG A 21 6.47 -3.13 11.73
CA ARG A 21 5.06 -3.45 11.50
C ARG A 21 4.12 -2.25 11.53
N ILE A 22 3.21 -2.27 10.58
CA ILE A 22 2.09 -1.34 10.47
C ILE A 22 0.79 -2.12 10.35
N LYS A 23 -0.32 -1.50 10.74
CA LYS A 23 -1.65 -2.10 10.64
C LYS A 23 -2.22 -1.98 9.22
N MET A 24 -1.56 -2.61 8.25
CA MET A 24 -1.91 -2.62 6.84
C MET A 24 -1.95 -4.04 6.29
N ARG A 25 -2.81 -4.32 5.31
CA ARG A 25 -2.92 -5.60 4.60
C ARG A 25 -3.21 -5.36 3.10
N PRO A 26 -2.37 -5.90 2.17
CA PRO A 26 -1.08 -6.55 2.41
C PRO A 26 -0.01 -5.55 2.86
N GLY A 27 1.17 -6.03 3.28
CA GLY A 27 2.31 -5.16 3.57
C GLY A 27 2.52 -4.82 5.06
N GLY A 28 1.97 -5.60 5.98
CA GLY A 28 2.03 -5.34 7.41
C GLY A 28 3.41 -5.32 8.10
N PRO A 29 4.47 -6.03 7.65
CA PRO A 29 5.76 -6.05 8.33
C PRO A 29 6.88 -5.25 7.64
N PRO A 30 6.74 -3.95 7.31
CA PRO A 30 7.88 -3.15 6.92
C PRO A 30 8.71 -2.76 8.14
N ILE A 31 10.00 -2.47 7.91
CA ILE A 31 10.89 -1.87 8.89
C ILE A 31 11.30 -0.50 8.35
N PHE A 32 11.34 0.49 9.22
CA PHE A 32 12.01 1.76 8.96
C PHE A 32 12.95 2.09 10.10
N GLY A 33 14.14 2.52 9.76
CA GLY A 33 15.15 2.88 10.75
C GLY A 33 16.37 3.51 10.12
N ASN A 34 17.42 3.63 10.89
CA ASN A 34 18.70 4.19 10.48
C ASN A 34 19.83 3.18 10.73
N TRP A 35 20.72 3.03 9.77
CA TRP A 35 21.96 2.29 9.92
C TRP A 35 23.13 3.20 9.55
N LYS A 36 23.99 3.47 10.51
CA LYS A 36 25.14 4.38 10.31
C LYS A 36 24.74 5.72 9.67
N LYS A 37 23.65 6.32 10.16
CA LYS A 37 23.05 7.59 9.66
C LYS A 37 22.39 7.50 8.29
N THR A 38 22.24 6.31 7.72
CA THR A 38 21.55 6.09 6.44
C THR A 38 20.16 5.56 6.73
N PRO A 39 19.08 6.20 6.20
CA PRO A 39 17.73 5.67 6.30
C PRO A 39 17.60 4.33 5.59
N ILE A 40 17.02 3.35 6.26
CA ILE A 40 16.80 2.00 5.75
C ILE A 40 15.31 1.67 5.78
N PHE A 41 14.79 1.22 4.65
CA PHE A 41 13.45 0.65 4.53
C PHE A 41 13.56 -0.85 4.23
N GLY A 42 13.18 -1.68 5.20
CA GLY A 42 13.03 -3.12 4.99
C GLY A 42 11.63 -3.43 4.47
N LEU A 43 11.54 -3.85 3.21
CA LEU A 43 10.28 -4.17 2.56
C LEU A 43 9.91 -5.64 2.79
N PRO A 44 8.60 -5.99 2.81
CA PRO A 44 8.17 -7.38 2.85
C PRO A 44 8.69 -8.17 1.66
N GLY A 45 9.02 -9.44 1.84
CA GLY A 45 9.51 -10.30 0.75
C GLY A 45 8.46 -10.65 -0.32
N ASN A 46 7.18 -10.43 -0.03
CA ASN A 46 6.10 -10.66 -0.99
C ASN A 46 6.02 -9.49 -2.00
N PRO A 47 6.06 -9.72 -3.32
CA PRO A 47 6.15 -8.67 -4.33
C PRO A 47 5.04 -7.62 -4.27
N VAL A 48 3.79 -8.06 -4.11
CA VAL A 48 2.64 -7.14 -4.00
C VAL A 48 2.73 -6.30 -2.73
N SER A 49 3.15 -6.92 -1.63
CA SER A 49 3.34 -6.22 -0.36
C SER A 49 4.45 -5.20 -0.44
N SER A 50 5.59 -5.56 -1.04
CA SER A 50 6.73 -4.65 -1.26
C SER A 50 6.33 -3.45 -2.09
N HIS A 51 5.63 -3.69 -3.20
CA HIS A 51 5.17 -2.62 -4.09
C HIS A 51 4.23 -1.65 -3.36
N LEU A 52 3.24 -2.16 -2.63
CA LEU A 52 2.31 -1.30 -1.89
C LEU A 52 2.99 -0.53 -0.75
N VAL A 53 3.90 -1.16 -0.02
CA VAL A 53 4.69 -0.46 1.02
C VAL A 53 5.57 0.61 0.38
N PHE A 54 6.20 0.32 -0.76
CA PHE A 54 7.00 1.29 -1.49
C PHE A 54 6.15 2.51 -1.88
N LEU A 55 5.01 2.31 -2.53
CA LEU A 55 4.14 3.39 -2.97
C LEU A 55 3.53 4.19 -1.81
N MET A 56 3.10 3.51 -0.74
CA MET A 56 2.31 4.15 0.31
C MET A 56 3.15 4.72 1.46
N ILE A 57 4.43 4.33 1.57
CA ILE A 57 5.31 4.73 2.67
C ILE A 57 6.63 5.30 2.16
N VAL A 58 7.35 4.54 1.33
CA VAL A 58 8.70 4.95 0.90
C VAL A 58 8.64 6.18 0.00
N CYS A 59 7.79 6.15 -1.02
CA CYS A 59 7.66 7.28 -1.94
C CYS A 59 7.20 8.59 -1.25
N PRO A 60 6.17 8.60 -0.38
CA PRO A 60 5.81 9.78 0.38
C PRO A 60 6.93 10.29 1.27
N TRP A 61 7.71 9.38 1.88
CA TRP A 61 8.86 9.76 2.69
C TRP A 61 9.94 10.48 1.84
N PHE A 62 10.29 9.92 0.68
CA PHE A 62 11.21 10.57 -0.25
C PHE A 62 10.71 11.95 -0.68
N ARG A 63 9.42 12.06 -1.05
CA ARG A 63 8.82 13.34 -1.43
C ARG A 63 8.89 14.38 -0.31
N ALA A 64 8.71 13.97 0.94
CA ALA A 64 8.82 14.86 2.09
C ALA A 64 10.27 15.24 2.43
N SER A 65 11.22 14.31 2.20
CA SER A 65 12.64 14.49 2.55
C SER A 65 13.41 15.37 1.55
N PHE A 66 13.10 15.23 0.27
CA PHE A 66 13.66 16.10 -0.76
C PHE A 66 12.76 17.31 -0.90
N GLN A 67 13.10 18.43 -0.31
CA GLN A 67 12.36 19.72 -0.35
C GLN A 67 12.22 20.29 -1.78
N THR A 68 11.81 19.46 -2.72
CA THR A 68 11.57 19.84 -4.11
C THR A 68 10.20 20.48 -4.23
N ASP A 69 10.07 21.42 -5.17
CA ASP A 69 8.80 22.04 -5.52
C ASP A 69 7.75 20.97 -5.83
N GLU A 70 6.51 21.26 -5.45
CA GLU A 70 5.40 20.30 -5.58
C GLU A 70 5.19 19.89 -7.05
N GLU A 71 5.41 20.81 -7.99
CA GLU A 71 5.34 20.56 -9.43
C GLU A 71 6.45 19.63 -9.97
N SER A 72 7.62 19.63 -9.33
CA SER A 72 8.76 18.79 -9.71
C SER A 72 8.70 17.37 -9.15
N ARG A 73 7.71 17.07 -8.30
CA ARG A 73 7.56 15.75 -7.67
C ARG A 73 6.81 14.82 -8.60
N PRO A 74 7.32 13.62 -8.88
CA PRO A 74 6.58 12.64 -9.66
C PRO A 74 5.23 12.35 -9.00
N SER A 75 4.16 12.39 -9.77
CA SER A 75 2.86 11.92 -9.32
C SER A 75 2.95 10.42 -9.04
N LEU A 76 2.42 10.01 -7.89
CA LEU A 76 2.38 8.60 -7.49
C LEU A 76 0.95 8.09 -7.49
N GLY A 77 0.02 8.99 -7.83
CA GLY A 77 -1.39 8.76 -7.73
C GLY A 77 -2.06 9.72 -6.74
N ARG A 78 -3.36 9.61 -6.65
CA ARG A 78 -4.22 10.53 -5.88
C ARG A 78 -5.32 9.78 -5.13
N ARG A 79 -5.78 10.37 -4.03
CA ARG A 79 -6.97 9.90 -3.33
C ARG A 79 -8.21 10.30 -4.11
N VAL A 80 -9.10 9.35 -4.28
CA VAL A 80 -10.37 9.50 -5.01
C VAL A 80 -11.49 8.76 -4.27
N HIS A 81 -12.72 9.14 -4.54
CA HIS A 81 -13.89 8.37 -4.13
C HIS A 81 -14.41 7.57 -5.31
N VAL A 82 -14.62 6.28 -5.12
CA VAL A 82 -15.07 5.35 -6.16
C VAL A 82 -16.29 4.59 -5.70
N LYS A 83 -17.25 4.37 -6.61
CA LYS A 83 -18.37 3.47 -6.36
C LYS A 83 -17.97 2.04 -6.64
N MET A 84 -18.12 1.17 -5.65
CA MET A 84 -17.77 -0.25 -5.79
C MET A 84 -18.79 -0.99 -6.65
N MET A 85 -18.29 -1.79 -7.57
CA MET A 85 -19.10 -2.68 -8.41
C MET A 85 -19.07 -4.13 -7.93
N ASP A 86 -18.23 -4.44 -6.94
CA ASP A 86 -18.08 -5.74 -6.30
C ASP A 86 -18.04 -5.60 -4.78
N ASN A 87 -18.38 -6.68 -4.07
CA ASN A 87 -18.15 -6.74 -2.63
C ASN A 87 -16.68 -6.94 -2.31
N VAL A 88 -16.16 -6.17 -1.36
CA VAL A 88 -14.76 -6.22 -0.95
C VAL A 88 -14.67 -6.50 0.55
N LYS A 89 -14.00 -7.59 0.89
CA LYS A 89 -13.70 -7.92 2.28
C LYS A 89 -12.48 -7.15 2.78
N GLY A 90 -12.67 -6.46 3.88
CA GLY A 90 -11.61 -5.77 4.60
C GLY A 90 -10.72 -6.71 5.40
N ALA A 91 -10.09 -6.18 6.44
CA ALA A 91 -9.20 -6.93 7.30
C ALA A 91 -9.41 -6.56 8.77
N PRO A 92 -9.51 -7.55 9.68
CA PRO A 92 -9.63 -7.29 11.10
C PRO A 92 -8.44 -6.47 11.64
N GLY A 93 -8.73 -5.35 12.29
CA GLY A 93 -7.76 -4.50 12.95
C GLY A 93 -6.71 -3.85 12.04
N LYS A 94 -6.88 -3.87 10.71
CA LYS A 94 -5.90 -3.37 9.74
C LYS A 94 -6.58 -2.60 8.61
N HIS A 95 -5.93 -1.55 8.13
CA HIS A 95 -6.29 -0.95 6.84
C HIS A 95 -6.12 -1.97 5.72
N CYS A 96 -7.11 -2.06 4.83
CA CYS A 96 -7.11 -3.06 3.78
C CYS A 96 -6.97 -2.41 2.40
N LEU A 97 -5.87 -2.72 1.73
CA LEU A 97 -5.52 -2.25 0.41
C LEU A 97 -5.78 -3.37 -0.62
N ARG A 98 -6.99 -3.41 -1.16
CA ARG A 98 -7.33 -4.32 -2.26
C ARG A 98 -7.04 -3.66 -3.59
N ARG A 99 -6.43 -4.40 -4.49
CA ARG A 99 -6.20 -3.92 -5.85
C ARG A 99 -7.52 -3.83 -6.59
N ILE A 100 -7.74 -2.70 -7.23
CA ILE A 100 -8.97 -2.38 -7.96
C ILE A 100 -8.64 -1.78 -9.32
N LYS A 101 -9.54 -1.98 -10.27
CA LYS A 101 -9.53 -1.28 -11.55
C LYS A 101 -10.51 -0.11 -11.44
N ILE A 102 -9.98 1.10 -11.47
CA ILE A 102 -10.76 2.35 -11.46
C ILE A 102 -11.00 2.76 -12.91
N THR A 103 -12.23 3.10 -13.23
CA THR A 103 -12.64 3.59 -14.56
C THR A 103 -13.60 4.77 -14.42
N ASN A 104 -13.59 5.66 -15.40
CA ASN A 104 -14.57 6.73 -15.51
C ASN A 104 -15.91 6.14 -16.02
N SER A 105 -17.00 6.64 -15.44
CA SER A 105 -18.35 6.41 -15.93
C SER A 105 -19.10 7.74 -16.03
N GLU A 106 -20.26 7.75 -16.68
CA GLU A 106 -21.12 8.95 -16.76
C GLU A 106 -21.53 9.51 -15.39
N LYS A 107 -21.55 8.65 -14.37
CA LYS A 107 -21.94 8.99 -12.98
C LYS A 107 -20.76 9.12 -12.02
N GLY A 108 -19.54 9.27 -12.53
CA GLY A 108 -18.32 9.37 -11.72
C GLY A 108 -17.46 8.13 -11.78
N LEU A 109 -16.50 8.03 -10.84
CA LEU A 109 -15.56 6.92 -10.81
C LEU A 109 -16.20 5.64 -10.25
N ILE A 110 -16.00 4.55 -10.95
CA ILE A 110 -16.39 3.21 -10.51
C ILE A 110 -15.14 2.33 -10.34
N ALA A 111 -15.23 1.33 -9.49
CA ALA A 111 -14.13 0.41 -9.25
C ALA A 111 -14.60 -1.04 -9.20
N THR A 112 -13.83 -1.92 -9.83
CA THR A 112 -14.02 -3.37 -9.80
C THR A 112 -12.81 -4.05 -9.16
N THR A 113 -13.04 -5.16 -8.47
CA THR A 113 -11.97 -6.01 -7.96
C THR A 113 -11.63 -7.11 -8.97
N HIS A 114 -10.40 -7.58 -8.92
CA HIS A 114 -10.02 -8.78 -9.66
C HIS A 114 -10.18 -10.02 -8.76
N THR A 115 -10.52 -11.16 -9.35
CA THR A 115 -10.78 -12.41 -8.63
C THR A 115 -9.59 -12.91 -7.82
N HIS A 116 -8.35 -12.66 -8.26
CA HIS A 116 -7.14 -13.15 -7.59
C HIS A 116 -6.42 -12.04 -6.82
N GLN A 117 -6.80 -11.86 -5.56
CA GLN A 117 -6.17 -10.91 -4.62
C GLN A 117 -4.96 -11.50 -3.87
N GLY A 118 -4.48 -12.69 -4.26
CA GLY A 118 -3.32 -13.33 -3.64
C GLY A 118 -2.06 -12.44 -3.69
N SER A 119 -1.35 -12.39 -2.58
CA SER A 119 -0.20 -11.49 -2.41
C SER A 119 1.03 -11.88 -3.25
N GLY A 120 1.09 -13.12 -3.77
CA GLY A 120 2.12 -13.58 -4.71
C GLY A 120 1.77 -13.38 -6.18
N ASN A 121 0.57 -12.90 -6.51
CA ASN A 121 0.13 -12.76 -7.90
C ASN A 121 0.56 -11.41 -8.50
N ILE A 122 1.74 -11.39 -9.14
CA ILE A 122 2.30 -10.20 -9.80
C ILE A 122 1.41 -9.74 -10.97
N HIS A 123 0.76 -10.65 -11.70
CA HIS A 123 -0.17 -10.32 -12.77
C HIS A 123 -1.30 -9.39 -12.32
N SER A 124 -1.73 -9.54 -11.08
CA SER A 124 -2.75 -8.66 -10.52
C SER A 124 -2.31 -7.21 -10.35
N MET A 125 -1.00 -6.93 -10.36
CA MET A 125 -0.46 -5.57 -10.28
C MET A 125 -0.58 -4.85 -11.64
N VAL A 126 -0.46 -5.57 -12.74
CA VAL A 126 -0.56 -5.00 -14.10
C VAL A 126 -2.02 -4.73 -14.47
N ALA A 127 -2.95 -5.53 -13.98
CA ALA A 127 -4.38 -5.42 -14.30
C ALA A 127 -5.11 -4.31 -13.53
N HIS A 128 -4.47 -3.70 -12.54
CA HIS A 128 -5.06 -2.71 -11.65
C HIS A 128 -4.36 -1.36 -11.75
N ASN A 129 -5.11 -0.30 -11.50
CA ASN A 129 -4.60 1.05 -11.46
C ASN A 129 -4.97 1.76 -10.14
N GLY A 130 -5.36 1.02 -9.13
CA GLY A 130 -5.68 1.60 -7.84
C GLY A 130 -5.79 0.57 -6.73
N VAL A 131 -5.88 1.06 -5.51
CA VAL A 131 -6.11 0.26 -4.31
C VAL A 131 -7.17 0.91 -3.42
N THR A 132 -7.95 0.09 -2.73
CA THR A 132 -8.90 0.57 -1.72
C THR A 132 -8.15 1.12 -0.51
N LEU A 133 -8.75 2.07 0.20
CA LEU A 133 -8.27 2.56 1.49
C LEU A 133 -9.28 2.20 2.59
N LEU A 134 -9.65 0.91 2.69
CA LEU A 134 -10.65 0.47 3.66
C LEU A 134 -10.10 0.58 5.09
N PRO A 135 -10.86 1.24 5.99
CA PRO A 135 -10.51 1.29 7.40
C PRO A 135 -10.47 -0.11 8.05
N PRO A 136 -9.84 -0.25 9.22
CA PRO A 136 -9.88 -1.50 9.97
C PRO A 136 -11.33 -1.94 10.26
N ASN A 137 -11.57 -3.24 10.11
CA ASN A 137 -12.87 -3.88 10.36
C ASN A 137 -14.01 -3.43 9.43
N SER A 138 -13.71 -2.78 8.30
CA SER A 138 -14.70 -2.34 7.34
C SER A 138 -14.65 -3.18 6.07
N ASP A 139 -15.80 -3.66 5.63
CA ASP A 139 -16.01 -4.21 4.29
C ASP A 139 -16.54 -3.10 3.37
N ALA A 140 -16.56 -3.32 2.09
CA ALA A 140 -17.29 -2.48 1.14
C ALA A 140 -18.25 -3.34 0.32
N ASN A 141 -19.47 -2.86 0.14
CA ASN A 141 -20.53 -3.54 -0.60
C ASN A 141 -20.72 -2.92 -2.01
N ILE A 142 -21.33 -3.69 -2.88
CA ILE A 142 -21.73 -3.19 -4.21
C ILE A 142 -22.57 -1.92 -4.05
N GLY A 143 -22.21 -0.89 -4.82
CA GLY A 143 -22.90 0.40 -4.82
C GLY A 143 -22.38 1.38 -3.76
N GLU A 144 -21.59 0.95 -2.81
CA GLU A 144 -21.01 1.80 -1.77
C GLU A 144 -19.88 2.66 -2.36
N ILE A 145 -19.79 3.90 -1.86
CA ILE A 145 -18.71 4.82 -2.23
C ILE A 145 -17.65 4.73 -1.15
N ILE A 146 -16.42 4.40 -1.57
CA ILE A 146 -15.27 4.28 -0.68
C ILE A 146 -14.12 5.17 -1.12
N GLU A 147 -13.20 5.44 -0.21
CA GLU A 147 -11.93 6.06 -0.53
C GLU A 147 -10.99 5.05 -1.16
N ALA A 148 -10.29 5.48 -2.20
CA ALA A 148 -9.30 4.68 -2.91
C ALA A 148 -8.09 5.54 -3.28
N PHE A 149 -6.96 4.90 -3.53
CA PHE A 149 -5.78 5.54 -4.09
C PHE A 149 -5.66 5.11 -5.56
N TRP A 150 -5.78 6.08 -6.46
CA TRP A 150 -5.63 5.88 -7.89
C TRP A 150 -4.17 6.09 -8.27
N LEU A 151 -3.55 5.04 -8.81
CA LEU A 151 -2.16 5.06 -9.29
C LEU A 151 -2.12 5.66 -10.69
N ASP A 152 -1.22 6.60 -10.90
CA ASP A 152 -0.96 7.22 -12.21
C ASP A 152 -0.03 6.35 -13.05
#